data_e426176a40bc068a13f0058e3ec10317
#
_entry.id   e426176a40bc068a13f0058e3ec10317
#
_cell.length_a   1.000
_cell.length_b   1.000
_cell.length_c   1.000
_cell.angle_alpha   90.00
_cell.angle_beta   90.00
_cell.angle_gamma   90.00
#
_symmetry.space_group_name_H-M   'P 1'
#
loop_
_entity.id
_entity.type
_entity.pdbx_description
1 polymer ?
#
loop_
_entity_poly.entity_id
_entity_poly.type
_entity_poly.pdbx_seq_one_letter_code
_entity_poly.pdbx_strand_id
1 'polypeptide(L)'
;WDGATSLKEMLELPDYLENLVPDYKMNLLQLRNSENLKFKNKDVQTIFDVSRLIYGKNYGKITSIYKDQNLTNELGIVIGAITGSQELINYAASEKEGGQFNMCTALDELIESGKEKLLTEMVEKKLAKNKTPDTIADELETDISIINNIIEKIEKSA
;
A
#
# COMPACT_ATOMS: atom_id res chain seq x y z
N TRP A 1 -17.63 -6.31 -2.48
CA TRP A 1 -18.35 -7.53 -2.08
C TRP A 1 -19.69 -7.59 -2.80
N ASP A 2 -19.92 -8.64 -3.52
CA ASP A 2 -21.12 -8.91 -4.33
C ASP A 2 -21.81 -10.23 -3.93
N GLY A 3 -21.31 -10.87 -2.88
CA GLY A 3 -21.87 -12.09 -2.33
C GLY A 3 -23.01 -11.84 -1.34
N ALA A 4 -23.63 -12.93 -0.86
CA ALA A 4 -24.67 -12.90 0.14
C ALA A 4 -24.25 -12.16 1.41
N THR A 5 -25.16 -11.40 2.00
CA THR A 5 -24.94 -10.61 3.21
C THR A 5 -25.75 -11.12 4.40
N SER A 6 -26.51 -12.21 4.21
CA SER A 6 -27.21 -12.88 5.27
C SER A 6 -27.17 -14.40 5.13
N LEU A 7 -27.43 -15.11 6.23
CA LEU A 7 -27.46 -16.57 6.21
C LEU A 7 -28.54 -17.10 5.28
N LYS A 8 -29.72 -16.46 5.27
CA LYS A 8 -30.82 -16.87 4.39
C LYS A 8 -30.48 -16.72 2.91
N GLU A 9 -29.82 -15.62 2.53
CA GLU A 9 -29.35 -15.43 1.16
C GLU A 9 -28.31 -16.50 0.74
N MET A 10 -27.46 -16.95 1.68
CA MET A 10 -26.48 -18.01 1.41
C MET A 10 -27.11 -19.39 1.23
N LEU A 11 -28.23 -19.66 1.91
CA LEU A 11 -28.82 -21.01 1.95
C LEU A 11 -29.82 -21.27 0.83
N GLU A 12 -30.20 -20.25 0.05
CA GLU A 12 -31.21 -20.35 -1.00
C GLU A 12 -32.45 -21.16 -0.54
N LEU A 13 -33.01 -20.76 0.60
CA LEU A 13 -34.05 -21.52 1.28
C LEU A 13 -35.34 -21.58 0.46
N PRO A 14 -36.02 -22.74 0.40
CA PRO A 14 -37.39 -22.82 -0.09
C PRO A 14 -38.35 -21.97 0.78
N ASP A 15 -39.37 -21.35 0.16
CA ASP A 15 -40.30 -20.41 0.80
C ASP A 15 -40.93 -20.96 2.10
N TYR A 16 -41.24 -22.25 2.16
CA TYR A 16 -41.85 -22.87 3.34
C TYR A 16 -40.89 -23.00 4.54
N LEU A 17 -39.57 -22.91 4.33
CA LEU A 17 -38.57 -22.94 5.40
C LEU A 17 -38.12 -21.54 5.81
N GLU A 18 -38.42 -20.51 5.02
CA GLU A 18 -37.89 -19.17 5.23
C GLU A 18 -38.23 -18.60 6.62
N ASN A 19 -39.42 -18.91 7.15
CA ASN A 19 -39.87 -18.47 8.47
C ASN A 19 -39.32 -19.33 9.62
N LEU A 20 -38.77 -20.50 9.35
CA LEU A 20 -38.26 -21.43 10.36
C LEU A 20 -36.77 -21.28 10.62
N VAL A 21 -36.05 -20.66 9.69
CA VAL A 21 -34.60 -20.43 9.82
C VAL A 21 -34.34 -18.99 10.30
N PRO A 22 -33.66 -18.80 11.43
CA PRO A 22 -33.24 -17.47 11.86
C PRO A 22 -32.25 -16.87 10.86
N ASP A 23 -32.41 -15.55 10.57
CA ASP A 23 -31.47 -14.85 9.70
C ASP A 23 -30.36 -14.19 10.52
N TYR A 24 -29.12 -14.37 10.07
CA TYR A 24 -27.93 -13.72 10.62
C TYR A 24 -27.34 -12.81 9.56
N LYS A 25 -27.51 -11.50 9.75
CA LYS A 25 -26.97 -10.49 8.84
C LYS A 25 -25.50 -10.22 9.11
N MET A 26 -24.71 -10.15 8.05
CA MET A 26 -23.31 -9.72 8.11
C MET A 26 -23.24 -8.19 8.03
N ASN A 27 -22.58 -7.56 9.00
CA ASN A 27 -22.28 -6.13 8.94
C ASN A 27 -21.02 -5.93 8.09
N LEU A 28 -21.17 -5.59 6.83
CA LEU A 28 -20.08 -5.39 5.90
C LEU A 28 -19.61 -3.93 5.93
N LEU A 29 -18.37 -3.71 6.34
CA LEU A 29 -17.70 -2.42 6.25
C LEU A 29 -16.74 -2.43 5.06
N GLN A 30 -17.09 -1.70 4.02
CA GLN A 30 -16.24 -1.55 2.84
C GLN A 30 -15.28 -0.38 3.04
N LEU A 31 -13.99 -0.68 3.19
CA LEU A 31 -12.96 0.31 3.44
C LEU A 31 -12.93 1.43 2.37
N ARG A 32 -13.06 1.08 1.10
CA ARG A 32 -13.05 2.05 -0.01
C ARG A 32 -14.22 3.04 0.04
N ASN A 33 -15.33 2.63 0.63
CA ASN A 33 -16.57 3.42 0.74
C ASN A 33 -16.80 3.94 2.18
N SER A 34 -15.73 4.06 2.97
CA SER A 34 -15.81 4.41 4.39
C SER A 34 -15.78 5.92 4.68
N GLU A 35 -15.95 6.77 3.69
CA GLU A 35 -15.84 8.24 3.83
C GLU A 35 -16.77 8.85 4.89
N ASN A 36 -17.95 8.27 5.03
CA ASN A 36 -18.96 8.72 5.98
C ASN A 36 -18.89 8.02 7.33
N LEU A 37 -17.99 7.04 7.48
CA LEU A 37 -17.83 6.35 8.75
C LEU A 37 -17.02 7.21 9.72
N LYS A 38 -17.52 7.32 10.95
CA LYS A 38 -16.87 8.02 12.05
C LYS A 38 -16.68 7.09 13.22
N PHE A 39 -15.42 6.94 13.63
CA PHE A 39 -15.05 6.09 14.76
C PHE A 39 -14.71 6.97 15.97
N LYS A 40 -15.12 6.52 17.17
CA LYS A 40 -14.75 7.21 18.43
C LYS A 40 -13.26 7.07 18.73
N ASN A 41 -12.68 5.93 18.37
CA ASN A 41 -11.25 5.68 18.52
C ASN A 41 -10.52 6.36 17.35
N LYS A 42 -9.56 7.24 17.67
CA LYS A 42 -8.78 7.99 16.68
C LYS A 42 -7.88 7.09 15.83
N ASP A 43 -7.31 6.05 16.41
CA ASP A 43 -6.42 5.12 15.70
C ASP A 43 -7.20 4.33 14.65
N VAL A 44 -8.41 3.86 15.01
CA VAL A 44 -9.30 3.20 14.06
C VAL A 44 -9.71 4.16 12.93
N GLN A 45 -10.03 5.42 13.25
CA GLN A 45 -10.32 6.43 12.25
C GLN A 45 -9.14 6.63 11.31
N THR A 46 -7.93 6.76 11.85
CA THR A 46 -6.69 6.93 11.08
C THR A 46 -6.44 5.73 10.16
N ILE A 47 -6.57 4.49 10.67
CA ILE A 47 -6.42 3.28 9.87
C ILE A 47 -7.38 3.31 8.67
N PHE A 48 -8.66 3.61 8.88
CA PHE A 48 -9.64 3.66 7.79
C PHE A 48 -9.36 4.78 6.79
N ASP A 49 -9.06 5.98 7.27
CA ASP A 49 -8.82 7.14 6.41
C ASP A 49 -7.56 6.97 5.56
N VAL A 50 -6.42 6.58 6.17
CA VAL A 50 -5.16 6.40 5.45
C VAL A 50 -5.25 5.23 4.48
N SER A 51 -5.76 4.08 4.91
CA SER A 51 -5.89 2.91 4.04
C SER A 51 -6.79 3.20 2.84
N ARG A 52 -7.91 3.90 3.04
CA ARG A 52 -8.81 4.32 1.96
C ARG A 52 -8.11 5.26 0.97
N LEU A 53 -7.34 6.22 1.46
CA LEU A 53 -6.57 7.15 0.62
C LEU A 53 -5.48 6.44 -0.18
N ILE A 54 -4.81 5.45 0.40
CA ILE A 54 -3.83 4.59 -0.29
C ILE A 54 -4.52 3.81 -1.41
N TYR A 55 -5.63 3.12 -1.14
CA TYR A 55 -6.40 2.40 -2.16
C TYR A 55 -6.92 3.31 -3.28
N GLY A 56 -7.27 4.56 -2.94
CA GLY A 56 -7.68 5.58 -3.90
C GLY A 56 -6.51 6.25 -4.64
N LYS A 57 -5.27 5.89 -4.33
CA LYS A 57 -4.04 6.54 -4.84
C LYS A 57 -3.99 8.05 -4.59
N ASN A 58 -4.66 8.51 -3.51
CA ASN A 58 -4.76 9.93 -3.15
C ASN A 58 -3.61 10.34 -2.19
N TYR A 59 -2.37 10.08 -2.57
CA TYR A 59 -1.18 10.35 -1.76
C TYR A 59 -1.05 11.83 -1.37
N GLY A 60 -1.40 12.75 -2.26
CA GLY A 60 -1.40 14.18 -1.96
C GLY A 60 -2.35 14.58 -0.82
N LYS A 61 -3.49 13.88 -0.65
CA LYS A 61 -4.36 14.08 0.51
C LYS A 61 -3.75 13.56 1.80
N ILE A 62 -3.04 12.43 1.75
CA ILE A 62 -2.32 11.91 2.92
C ILE A 62 -1.30 12.95 3.36
N THR A 63 -0.47 13.43 2.42
CA THR A 63 0.53 14.47 2.72
C THR A 63 -0.10 15.73 3.30
N SER A 64 -1.24 16.21 2.77
CA SER A 64 -1.88 17.42 3.29
C SER A 64 -2.46 17.27 4.70
N ILE A 65 -2.96 16.09 5.05
CA ILE A 65 -3.63 15.83 6.34
C ILE A 65 -2.62 15.42 7.42
N TYR A 66 -1.63 14.60 7.06
CA TYR A 66 -0.72 13.93 8.01
C TYR A 66 0.71 14.47 7.98
N LYS A 67 0.99 15.58 7.27
CA LYS A 67 2.33 16.17 7.13
C LYS A 67 3.05 16.35 8.46
N ASP A 68 2.32 16.89 9.46
CA ASP A 68 2.87 17.23 10.77
C ASP A 68 2.42 16.26 11.87
N GLN A 69 1.95 15.05 11.47
CA GLN A 69 1.48 14.04 12.41
C GLN A 69 2.35 12.80 12.35
N ASN A 70 2.82 12.37 13.51
CA ASN A 70 3.46 11.08 13.65
C ASN A 70 2.43 10.01 14.04
N LEU A 71 2.52 8.87 13.41
CA LEU A 71 1.74 7.67 13.72
C LEU A 71 2.61 6.70 14.51
N THR A 72 1.99 5.87 15.34
CA THR A 72 2.73 4.81 16.00
C THR A 72 3.13 3.72 15.01
N ASN A 73 4.20 3.01 15.30
CA ASN A 73 4.69 1.93 14.44
C ASN A 73 3.62 0.85 14.23
N GLU A 74 2.83 0.55 15.28
CA GLU A 74 1.73 -0.41 15.21
C GLU A 74 0.67 0.01 14.20
N LEU A 75 0.31 1.30 14.16
CA LEU A 75 -0.63 1.82 13.16
C LEU A 75 -0.07 1.67 11.74
N GLY A 76 1.21 1.95 11.54
CA GLY A 76 1.88 1.76 10.26
C GLY A 76 1.87 0.31 9.80
N ILE A 77 2.16 -0.63 10.70
CA ILE A 77 2.13 -2.06 10.43
C ILE A 77 0.71 -2.51 10.03
N VAL A 78 -0.31 -2.07 10.77
CA VAL A 78 -1.72 -2.42 10.47
C VAL A 78 -2.15 -1.83 9.13
N ILE A 79 -1.83 -0.57 8.84
CA ILE A 79 -2.14 0.07 7.55
C ILE A 79 -1.42 -0.67 6.41
N GLY A 80 -0.15 -1.01 6.59
CA GLY A 80 0.62 -1.79 5.62
C GLY A 80 0.00 -3.16 5.35
N ALA A 81 -0.42 -3.87 6.39
CA ALA A 81 -1.08 -5.18 6.27
C ALA A 81 -2.42 -5.06 5.53
N ILE A 82 -3.25 -4.07 5.85
CA ILE A 82 -4.53 -3.83 5.18
C ILE A 82 -4.33 -3.47 3.71
N THR A 83 -3.33 -2.65 3.40
CA THR A 83 -3.06 -2.18 2.03
C THR A 83 -2.20 -3.12 1.20
N GLY A 84 -1.67 -4.18 1.81
CA GLY A 84 -0.79 -5.16 1.18
C GLY A 84 0.61 -4.60 0.88
N SER A 85 1.05 -3.56 1.60
CA SER A 85 2.37 -2.96 1.43
C SER A 85 3.36 -3.52 2.44
N GLN A 86 4.16 -4.50 2.00
CA GLN A 86 5.24 -5.06 2.83
C GLN A 86 6.31 -4.01 3.13
N GLU A 87 6.58 -3.11 2.19
CA GLU A 87 7.52 -2.02 2.37
C GLU A 87 7.10 -1.08 3.51
N LEU A 88 5.81 -0.73 3.60
CA LEU A 88 5.30 0.10 4.70
C LEU A 88 5.40 -0.63 6.04
N ILE A 89 5.13 -1.93 6.08
CA ILE A 89 5.31 -2.76 7.27
C ILE A 89 6.78 -2.70 7.71
N ASN A 90 7.71 -2.94 6.78
CA ASN A 90 9.14 -2.95 7.07
C ASN A 90 9.62 -1.56 7.54
N TYR A 91 9.14 -0.49 6.89
CA TYR A 91 9.46 0.88 7.28
C TYR A 91 9.00 1.15 8.72
N ALA A 92 7.72 0.93 9.02
CA ALA A 92 7.18 1.15 10.34
C ALA A 92 7.87 0.30 11.43
N ALA A 93 8.28 -0.93 11.08
CA ALA A 93 9.00 -1.81 12.01
C ALA A 93 10.47 -1.41 12.22
N SER A 94 11.08 -0.68 11.28
CA SER A 94 12.50 -0.28 11.35
C SER A 94 12.74 0.98 12.18
N GLU A 95 11.75 1.84 12.34
CA GLU A 95 11.84 3.06 13.13
C GLU A 95 11.97 2.71 14.62
N LYS A 96 13.16 2.93 15.18
CA LYS A 96 13.54 2.47 16.53
C LYS A 96 13.36 3.52 17.62
N GLU A 97 13.39 4.82 17.28
CA GLU A 97 13.32 5.89 18.26
C GLU A 97 11.88 6.36 18.48
N GLY A 98 11.38 6.08 19.69
CA GLY A 98 10.07 6.58 20.15
C GLY A 98 8.85 5.83 19.64
N GLY A 99 9.00 4.77 18.83
CA GLY A 99 7.88 3.97 18.33
C GLY A 99 6.89 4.74 17.47
N GLN A 100 7.37 5.79 16.76
CA GLN A 100 6.56 6.64 15.90
C GLN A 100 7.28 6.95 14.59
N PHE A 101 6.53 7.17 13.53
CA PHE A 101 7.04 7.56 12.22
C PHE A 101 6.10 8.57 11.53
N ASN A 102 6.65 9.32 10.57
CA ASN A 102 5.84 10.22 9.75
C ASN A 102 5.37 9.51 8.48
N MET A 103 4.05 9.44 8.29
CA MET A 103 3.46 8.75 7.14
C MET A 103 3.86 9.37 5.79
N CYS A 104 4.07 10.68 5.74
CA CYS A 104 4.46 11.35 4.50
C CYS A 104 5.88 10.97 4.10
N THR A 105 6.82 10.98 5.07
CA THR A 105 8.19 10.53 4.83
C THR A 105 8.21 9.07 4.39
N ALA A 106 7.45 8.20 5.05
CA ALA A 106 7.32 6.80 4.65
C ALA A 106 6.83 6.65 3.21
N LEU A 107 5.81 7.40 2.82
CA LEU A 107 5.27 7.34 1.45
C LEU A 107 6.26 7.89 0.42
N ASP A 108 6.98 8.97 0.72
CA ASP A 108 7.99 9.53 -0.18
C ASP A 108 9.13 8.53 -0.41
N GLU A 109 9.61 7.88 0.64
CA GLU A 109 10.62 6.82 0.53
C GLU A 109 10.12 5.59 -0.24
N LEU A 110 8.85 5.19 -0.04
CA LEU A 110 8.25 4.08 -0.78
C LEU A 110 8.12 4.41 -2.28
N ILE A 111 7.75 5.63 -2.63
CA ILE A 111 7.67 6.10 -4.01
C ILE A 111 9.06 6.09 -4.64
N GLU A 112 10.07 6.59 -3.94
CA GLU A 112 11.44 6.63 -4.45
C GLU A 112 12.01 5.22 -4.62
N SER A 113 11.82 4.34 -3.65
CA SER A 113 12.19 2.92 -3.77
C SER A 113 11.50 2.23 -4.95
N GLY A 114 10.22 2.54 -5.18
CA GLY A 114 9.48 2.03 -6.34
C GLY A 114 10.06 2.49 -7.68
N LYS A 115 10.45 3.76 -7.78
CA LYS A 115 11.13 4.30 -8.98
C LYS A 115 12.49 3.65 -9.19
N GLU A 116 13.30 3.48 -8.13
CA GLU A 116 14.61 2.83 -8.21
C GLU A 116 14.46 1.37 -8.66
N LYS A 117 13.51 0.61 -8.11
CA LYS A 117 13.23 -0.76 -8.55
C LYS A 117 12.87 -0.83 -10.03
N LEU A 118 11.94 0.04 -10.48
CA LEU A 118 11.54 0.08 -11.87
C LEU A 118 12.70 0.41 -12.80
N LEU A 119 13.52 1.41 -12.43
CA LEU A 119 14.70 1.81 -13.20
C LEU A 119 15.71 0.66 -13.28
N THR A 120 15.96 -0.03 -12.17
CA THR A 120 16.82 -1.22 -12.11
C THR A 120 16.32 -2.31 -13.06
N GLU A 121 15.05 -2.66 -13.03
CA GLU A 121 14.47 -3.64 -13.96
C GLU A 121 14.60 -3.22 -15.44
N MET A 122 14.46 -1.92 -15.72
CA MET A 122 14.61 -1.41 -17.08
C MET A 122 16.07 -1.51 -17.55
N VAL A 123 17.03 -1.19 -16.67
CA VAL A 123 18.47 -1.35 -16.95
C VAL A 123 18.81 -2.81 -17.20
N GLU A 124 18.39 -3.74 -16.33
CA GLU A 124 18.61 -5.18 -16.50
C GLU A 124 18.10 -5.69 -17.86
N LYS A 125 16.85 -5.32 -18.22
CA LYS A 125 16.26 -5.71 -19.51
C LYS A 125 17.02 -5.17 -20.72
N LYS A 126 17.68 -4.01 -20.59
CA LYS A 126 18.49 -3.42 -21.66
C LYS A 126 19.88 -4.03 -21.73
N LEU A 127 20.50 -4.32 -20.58
CA LEU A 127 21.76 -5.07 -20.49
C LEU A 127 21.63 -6.47 -21.10
N ALA A 128 20.52 -7.17 -20.84
CA ALA A 128 20.22 -8.47 -21.46
C ALA A 128 20.11 -8.41 -22.99
N LYS A 129 19.89 -7.21 -23.56
CA LYS A 129 19.93 -6.96 -25.01
C LYS A 129 21.29 -6.45 -25.51
N ASN A 130 22.35 -6.57 -24.69
CA ASN A 130 23.70 -6.14 -24.98
C ASN A 130 23.83 -4.63 -25.30
N LYS A 131 22.99 -3.77 -24.69
CA LYS A 131 23.12 -2.32 -24.82
C LYS A 131 24.22 -1.80 -23.91
N THR A 132 24.96 -0.78 -24.39
CA THR A 132 25.99 -0.11 -23.59
C THR A 132 25.36 0.82 -22.55
N PRO A 133 26.05 1.10 -21.40
CA PRO A 133 25.57 2.02 -20.39
C PRO A 133 25.19 3.41 -20.95
N ASP A 134 25.96 3.96 -21.90
CA ASP A 134 25.66 5.23 -22.54
C ASP A 134 24.33 5.17 -23.33
N THR A 135 24.11 4.10 -24.09
CA THR A 135 22.88 3.90 -24.83
C THR A 135 21.69 3.74 -23.89
N ILE A 136 21.89 3.08 -22.74
CA ILE A 136 20.85 2.90 -21.72
C ILE A 136 20.49 4.24 -21.09
N ALA A 137 21.49 5.06 -20.75
CA ALA A 137 21.32 6.38 -20.18
C ALA A 137 20.52 7.30 -21.14
N ASP A 138 20.88 7.32 -22.41
CA ASP A 138 20.21 8.11 -23.44
C ASP A 138 18.74 7.66 -23.63
N GLU A 139 18.50 6.35 -23.76
CA GLU A 139 17.15 5.81 -23.96
C GLU A 139 16.23 5.95 -22.73
N LEU A 140 16.77 6.04 -21.54
CA LEU A 140 16.01 6.22 -20.29
C LEU A 140 15.98 7.69 -19.85
N GLU A 141 16.60 8.59 -20.62
CA GLU A 141 16.73 10.02 -20.28
C GLU A 141 17.24 10.23 -18.85
N THR A 142 18.25 9.42 -18.47
CA THR A 142 18.78 9.34 -17.11
C THR A 142 20.27 9.57 -17.14
N ASP A 143 20.80 10.17 -16.07
CA ASP A 143 22.25 10.42 -15.95
C ASP A 143 23.04 9.09 -15.96
N ILE A 144 24.15 9.08 -16.73
CA ILE A 144 25.03 7.91 -16.88
C ILE A 144 25.59 7.43 -15.54
N SER A 145 25.80 8.34 -14.58
CA SER A 145 26.29 7.99 -13.25
C SER A 145 25.29 7.13 -12.48
N ILE A 146 23.98 7.39 -12.64
CA ILE A 146 22.90 6.61 -12.02
C ILE A 146 22.87 5.21 -12.64
N ILE A 147 22.99 5.12 -13.96
CA ILE A 147 23.00 3.84 -14.69
C ILE A 147 24.20 2.99 -14.24
N ASN A 148 25.40 3.58 -14.16
CA ASN A 148 26.59 2.87 -13.71
C ASN A 148 26.45 2.37 -12.27
N ASN A 149 25.91 3.16 -11.35
CA ASN A 149 25.63 2.75 -9.98
C ASN A 149 24.67 1.56 -9.90
N ILE A 150 23.64 1.54 -10.75
CA ILE A 150 22.69 0.43 -10.82
C ILE A 150 23.39 -0.83 -11.35
N ILE A 151 24.21 -0.71 -12.40
CA ILE A 151 24.97 -1.84 -12.96
C ILE A 151 25.88 -2.45 -11.89
N GLU A 152 26.63 -1.62 -11.15
CA GLU A 152 27.46 -2.11 -10.05
C GLU A 152 26.67 -2.84 -8.95
N LYS A 153 25.46 -2.37 -8.63
CA LYS A 153 24.60 -3.05 -7.65
C LYS A 153 24.14 -4.42 -8.17
N ILE A 154 23.76 -4.50 -9.45
CA ILE A 154 23.36 -5.76 -10.11
C ILE A 154 24.52 -6.76 -10.08
N GLU A 155 25.72 -6.35 -10.47
CA GLU A 155 26.91 -7.22 -10.51
C GLU A 155 27.33 -7.74 -9.12
N LYS A 156 27.12 -6.95 -8.06
CA LYS A 156 27.39 -7.37 -6.68
C LYS A 156 26.34 -8.31 -6.10
N SER A 157 25.16 -8.39 -6.73
CA SER A 157 24.02 -9.21 -6.27
C SER A 157 23.91 -10.54 -7.03
N ALA A 158 24.68 -10.73 -8.10
CA ALA A 158 24.72 -11.92 -8.95
C ALA A 158 25.79 -12.90 -8.47
#